data_452c20545a9d0bf77a9c1fa7fc0c56c9
#
_entry.id   452c20545a9d0bf77a9c1fa7fc0c56c9
#
_cell.length_a   1.000
_cell.length_b   1.000
_cell.length_c   1.000
_cell.angle_alpha   90.00
_cell.angle_beta   90.00
_cell.angle_gamma   90.00
#
_symmetry.space_group_name_H-M   'P 1'
#
loop_
_entity.id
_entity.type
_entity.pdbx_description
1 polymer ?
#
loop_
_entity_poly.entity_id
_entity_poly.type
_entity_poly.pdbx_seq_one_letter_code
_entity_poly.pdbx_strand_id
1 'polypeptide(L)'
;LQPAAILTDKSYIDKGESINNFKNDNAINSTSITEQSCENSPIKEDKLKTFYKTFYIEDSISTEIDTKLLGRLRSQMTERDPAYILYTSGSTGQPKGTVISHRALIAYSDWFIHAFDINERTVFGSQTPLYFSMSVSDLYASLRTGATYQIIPKKYFSFPMQLIEYLNTYKINTIYWVPSALNIVANWDTFAYIKPEYLKKVLFAGEVMPVKQLNYWRKALPDVFYANLFGPTETTDICSYYVVNRTFSDDETLPIGVACSNCDLIIADENGKEAGSGELLVRGPFLADGYYHNPKKTAEVFVQNPLNDAYPEIVYRTGDLVYRGEDGLLRYQGRKDFQIKHMGYRIEPGEIEAAIGALPEIHACVCIYLETTDEILLFYQGKIKQEALSAAV
;
A
#
# COMPACT_ATOMS: atom_id res chain seq x y z
N LEU A 1 -12.64 1.76 -14.05
CA LEU A 1 -13.48 0.64 -13.60
C LEU A 1 -14.87 0.75 -14.18
N GLN A 2 -15.43 -0.39 -14.52
CA GLN A 2 -16.87 -0.54 -14.76
C GLN A 2 -17.37 -1.57 -13.73
N PRO A 3 -17.59 -1.19 -12.46
CA PRO A 3 -18.05 -2.14 -11.46
C PRO A 3 -19.48 -2.58 -11.80
N ALA A 4 -19.79 -3.85 -11.58
CA ALA A 4 -21.15 -4.35 -11.70
C ALA A 4 -22.05 -3.82 -10.56
N ALA A 5 -21.45 -3.47 -9.43
CA ALA A 5 -22.12 -2.91 -8.26
C ALA A 5 -21.17 -2.09 -7.40
N ILE A 6 -21.72 -1.20 -6.60
CA ILE A 6 -21.01 -0.41 -5.59
C ILE A 6 -21.57 -0.77 -4.22
N LEU A 7 -20.70 -1.14 -3.28
CA LEU A 7 -21.04 -1.30 -1.88
C LEU A 7 -20.58 -0.06 -1.11
N THR A 8 -21.46 0.60 -0.38
CA THR A 8 -21.16 1.83 0.37
C THR A 8 -21.90 1.86 1.71
N ASP A 9 -21.46 2.75 2.58
CA ASP A 9 -22.04 3.04 3.89
C ASP A 9 -23.04 4.22 3.73
N LYS A 10 -24.21 4.13 4.35
CA LYS A 10 -25.23 5.19 4.32
C LYS A 10 -24.75 6.50 4.91
N SER A 11 -23.85 6.46 5.89
CA SER A 11 -23.32 7.66 6.54
C SER A 11 -22.52 8.56 5.60
N TYR A 12 -22.00 8.02 4.51
CA TYR A 12 -21.32 8.80 3.45
C TYR A 12 -22.29 9.70 2.67
N ILE A 13 -23.52 9.27 2.51
CA ILE A 13 -24.57 10.02 1.78
C ILE A 13 -25.22 11.06 2.69
N ASP A 14 -25.47 10.71 3.95
CA ASP A 14 -26.16 11.58 4.93
C ASP A 14 -25.34 12.78 5.37
N LYS A 15 -24.01 12.75 5.26
CA LYS A 15 -23.13 13.88 5.65
C LYS A 15 -23.11 15.03 4.64
N GLY A 16 -23.86 14.95 3.54
CA GLY A 16 -23.87 16.00 2.51
C GLY A 16 -22.50 16.27 1.87
N GLU A 17 -21.51 15.43 2.17
CA GLU A 17 -20.25 15.40 1.47
C GLU A 17 -20.55 14.93 0.07
N SER A 18 -20.74 15.89 -0.83
CA SER A 18 -21.02 15.58 -2.22
C SER A 18 -19.90 14.65 -2.71
N ILE A 19 -20.27 13.63 -3.44
CA ILE A 19 -19.38 12.69 -4.11
C ILE A 19 -18.31 13.40 -4.97
N ASN A 20 -18.43 14.68 -5.19
CA ASN A 20 -17.40 15.55 -5.76
C ASN A 20 -16.11 15.61 -4.94
N ASN A 21 -16.14 15.37 -3.62
CA ASN A 21 -14.92 15.28 -2.80
C ASN A 21 -14.15 13.96 -3.02
N PHE A 22 -14.80 12.91 -3.50
CA PHE A 22 -14.09 11.68 -3.94
C PHE A 22 -13.26 11.87 -5.22
N LYS A 23 -13.47 12.96 -5.97
CA LYS A 23 -12.59 13.30 -7.09
C LYS A 23 -11.22 13.81 -6.63
N ASN A 24 -11.11 14.26 -5.39
CA ASN A 24 -9.89 14.85 -4.85
C ASN A 24 -9.10 13.90 -3.93
N ASP A 25 -9.72 12.84 -3.41
CA ASP A 25 -8.95 11.78 -2.76
C ASP A 25 -8.48 10.81 -3.85
N ASN A 26 -7.25 10.97 -4.28
CA ASN A 26 -6.56 10.30 -5.40
C ASN A 26 -6.46 8.78 -5.34
N ALA A 27 -7.45 8.12 -4.82
CA ALA A 27 -7.43 6.66 -4.72
C ALA A 27 -8.78 6.05 -5.02
N ILE A 28 -9.54 6.41 -5.86
CA ILE A 28 -10.66 5.62 -6.43
C ILE A 28 -11.54 6.55 -7.27
N ASN A 29 -11.42 6.53 -8.59
CA ASN A 29 -12.50 6.89 -9.48
C ASN A 29 -13.62 5.84 -9.42
N SER A 30 -14.19 5.59 -8.25
CA SER A 30 -15.46 4.90 -8.11
C SER A 30 -16.53 5.97 -7.98
N THR A 31 -17.05 6.42 -9.09
CA THR A 31 -18.17 7.34 -9.14
C THR A 31 -19.43 6.64 -8.67
N SER A 32 -19.75 6.80 -7.38
CA SER A 32 -21.14 6.73 -6.96
C SER A 32 -21.79 8.03 -7.44
N ILE A 33 -22.51 8.02 -8.54
CA ILE A 33 -23.23 9.18 -9.05
C ILE A 33 -24.63 9.12 -8.44
N THR A 34 -24.93 10.01 -7.49
CA THR A 34 -26.29 10.28 -7.05
C THR A 34 -26.92 11.31 -7.98
N GLU A 35 -28.25 11.28 -8.11
CA GLU A 35 -29.04 12.07 -9.07
C GLU A 35 -28.88 13.60 -9.00
N GLN A 36 -28.22 14.13 -7.97
CA GLN A 36 -28.09 15.58 -7.75
C GLN A 36 -26.81 16.26 -8.29
N SER A 37 -25.84 15.50 -8.83
CA SER A 37 -24.54 16.07 -9.25
C SER A 37 -24.36 16.34 -10.76
N CYS A 38 -25.40 16.17 -11.58
CA CYS A 38 -25.30 16.20 -13.04
C CYS A 38 -25.78 17.49 -13.73
N GLU A 39 -26.15 18.55 -13.02
CA GLU A 39 -26.76 19.74 -13.65
C GLU A 39 -25.82 20.56 -14.55
N ASN A 40 -24.51 20.33 -14.58
CA ASN A 40 -23.58 21.13 -15.38
C ASN A 40 -22.60 20.33 -16.26
N SER A 41 -22.87 19.06 -16.57
CA SER A 41 -22.02 18.27 -17.47
C SER A 41 -22.69 18.05 -18.83
N PRO A 42 -21.98 18.22 -19.97
CA PRO A 42 -22.54 17.96 -21.31
C PRO A 42 -22.78 16.46 -21.60
N ILE A 43 -22.57 15.57 -20.64
CA ILE A 43 -22.87 14.14 -20.78
C ILE A 43 -24.35 13.96 -20.41
N LYS A 44 -25.19 13.64 -21.40
CA LYS A 44 -26.62 13.39 -21.22
C LYS A 44 -26.86 12.36 -20.11
N GLU A 45 -27.64 12.75 -19.09
CA GLU A 45 -28.02 11.98 -17.90
C GLU A 45 -28.51 10.56 -18.15
N ASP A 46 -29.12 10.28 -19.29
CA ASP A 46 -29.72 8.98 -19.65
C ASP A 46 -28.71 7.84 -19.83
N LYS A 47 -27.41 8.13 -20.03
CA LYS A 47 -26.40 7.08 -20.24
C LYS A 47 -25.73 6.59 -18.94
N LEU A 48 -25.86 7.30 -17.84
CA LEU A 48 -25.20 6.98 -16.56
C LEU A 48 -26.10 6.21 -15.59
N LYS A 49 -27.41 6.33 -15.71
CA LYS A 49 -28.40 5.62 -14.86
C LYS A 49 -28.45 4.09 -15.03
N THR A 50 -27.74 3.55 -16.04
CA THR A 50 -27.91 2.15 -16.45
C THR A 50 -26.80 1.20 -15.96
N PHE A 51 -25.75 1.66 -15.26
CA PHE A 51 -24.53 0.86 -15.16
C PHE A 51 -24.20 0.27 -13.79
N TYR A 52 -24.68 0.82 -12.65
CA TYR A 52 -24.24 0.32 -11.34
C TYR A 52 -25.39 0.15 -10.36
N LYS A 53 -25.46 -1.02 -9.72
CA LYS A 53 -26.35 -1.27 -8.58
C LYS A 53 -25.62 -0.90 -7.31
N THR A 54 -26.14 0.06 -6.56
CA THR A 54 -25.58 0.44 -5.25
C THR A 54 -26.22 -0.41 -4.15
N PHE A 55 -25.39 -0.97 -3.28
CA PHE A 55 -25.80 -1.69 -2.08
C PHE A 55 -25.26 -0.97 -0.86
N TYR A 56 -26.09 -0.83 0.15
CA TYR A 56 -25.67 -0.30 1.43
C TYR A 56 -25.23 -1.42 2.36
N ILE A 57 -24.13 -1.21 3.07
CA ILE A 57 -23.56 -2.21 3.98
C ILE A 57 -24.58 -2.56 5.07
N GLU A 58 -25.28 -1.55 5.63
CA GLU A 58 -26.28 -1.73 6.68
C GLU A 58 -27.45 -2.60 6.24
N ASP A 59 -27.89 -2.46 5.00
CA ASP A 59 -28.96 -3.29 4.44
C ASP A 59 -28.47 -4.72 4.16
N SER A 60 -27.18 -4.85 3.80
CA SER A 60 -26.57 -6.15 3.50
C SER A 60 -26.35 -7.02 4.72
N ILE A 61 -26.07 -6.42 5.91
CA ILE A 61 -25.83 -7.14 7.16
C ILE A 61 -27.05 -7.98 7.58
N SER A 62 -28.27 -7.52 7.31
CA SER A 62 -29.51 -8.20 7.65
C SER A 62 -30.03 -9.16 6.57
N THR A 63 -29.35 -9.24 5.42
CA THR A 63 -29.78 -10.08 4.30
C THR A 63 -29.43 -11.54 4.56
N GLU A 64 -30.39 -12.44 4.35
CA GLU A 64 -30.17 -13.89 4.44
C GLU A 64 -29.17 -14.35 3.39
N ILE A 65 -28.20 -15.18 3.82
CA ILE A 65 -27.15 -15.69 2.94
C ILE A 65 -27.69 -16.81 2.07
N ASP A 66 -27.72 -16.62 0.74
CA ASP A 66 -28.00 -17.69 -0.23
C ASP A 66 -26.81 -18.65 -0.32
N THR A 67 -26.80 -19.66 0.55
CA THR A 67 -25.73 -20.66 0.62
C THR A 67 -25.63 -21.50 -0.64
N LYS A 68 -26.73 -21.72 -1.39
CA LYS A 68 -26.73 -22.47 -2.66
C LYS A 68 -26.03 -21.68 -3.77
N LEU A 69 -26.36 -20.38 -3.87
CA LEU A 69 -25.69 -19.47 -4.82
C LEU A 69 -24.19 -19.38 -4.52
N LEU A 70 -23.82 -19.17 -3.25
CA LEU A 70 -22.42 -19.13 -2.84
C LEU A 70 -21.68 -20.43 -3.12
N GLY A 71 -22.32 -21.59 -2.85
CA GLY A 71 -21.73 -22.90 -3.17
C GLY A 71 -21.45 -23.06 -4.67
N ARG A 72 -22.41 -22.64 -5.52
CA ARG A 72 -22.25 -22.66 -6.98
C ARG A 72 -21.13 -21.72 -7.45
N LEU A 73 -21.06 -20.49 -6.96
CA LEU A 73 -20.03 -19.54 -7.33
C LEU A 73 -18.64 -20.06 -6.90
N ARG A 74 -18.51 -20.52 -5.66
CA ARG A 74 -17.24 -21.07 -5.15
C ARG A 74 -16.74 -22.28 -5.94
N SER A 75 -17.66 -23.15 -6.41
CA SER A 75 -17.27 -24.32 -7.22
C SER A 75 -16.72 -23.98 -8.60
N GLN A 76 -16.94 -22.76 -9.07
CA GLN A 76 -16.45 -22.26 -10.35
C GLN A 76 -15.15 -21.45 -10.21
N MET A 77 -14.81 -21.04 -8.99
CA MET A 77 -13.59 -20.26 -8.74
C MET A 77 -12.34 -21.12 -8.81
N THR A 78 -11.29 -20.55 -9.35
CA THR A 78 -9.95 -21.13 -9.42
C THR A 78 -8.94 -20.25 -8.67
N GLU A 79 -7.78 -20.77 -8.37
CA GLU A 79 -6.70 -19.98 -7.75
C GLU A 79 -6.18 -18.86 -8.65
N ARG A 80 -6.48 -18.90 -9.95
CA ARG A 80 -6.08 -17.89 -10.95
C ARG A 80 -7.06 -16.73 -11.04
N ASP A 81 -8.25 -16.87 -10.44
CA ASP A 81 -9.21 -15.77 -10.45
C ASP A 81 -8.70 -14.61 -9.59
N PRO A 82 -9.04 -13.35 -9.96
CA PRO A 82 -8.67 -12.19 -9.15
C PRO A 82 -9.31 -12.25 -7.77
N ALA A 83 -8.47 -12.10 -6.72
CA ALA A 83 -8.95 -11.93 -5.36
C ALA A 83 -9.35 -10.47 -5.11
N TYR A 84 -8.53 -9.53 -5.59
CA TYR A 84 -8.80 -8.09 -5.49
C TYR A 84 -8.00 -7.30 -6.54
N ILE A 85 -8.38 -6.03 -6.69
CA ILE A 85 -7.66 -5.04 -7.48
C ILE A 85 -7.43 -3.82 -6.60
N LEU A 86 -6.16 -3.46 -6.36
CA LEU A 86 -5.78 -2.24 -5.66
C LEU A 86 -5.20 -1.22 -6.64
N TYR A 87 -5.68 0.02 -6.54
CA TYR A 87 -5.19 1.10 -7.38
C TYR A 87 -3.99 1.77 -6.74
N THR A 88 -2.98 2.02 -7.56
CA THR A 88 -1.78 2.79 -7.19
C THR A 88 -1.61 3.94 -8.16
N SER A 89 -0.90 4.98 -7.75
CA SER A 89 -0.52 6.08 -8.62
C SER A 89 0.24 5.59 -9.85
N GLY A 90 0.03 6.25 -10.98
CA GLY A 90 0.65 5.90 -12.25
C GLY A 90 1.49 7.02 -12.83
N SER A 91 2.71 6.73 -13.29
CA SER A 91 3.66 7.69 -13.87
C SER A 91 3.12 8.51 -15.06
N THR A 92 1.97 8.14 -15.61
CA THR A 92 1.30 8.84 -16.71
C THR A 92 0.13 9.73 -16.23
N GLY A 93 0.00 9.96 -14.92
CA GLY A 93 -1.12 10.72 -14.35
C GLY A 93 -2.44 9.95 -14.28
N GLN A 94 -2.44 8.64 -14.59
CA GLN A 94 -3.62 7.79 -14.49
C GLN A 94 -3.34 6.64 -13.52
N PRO A 95 -4.19 6.45 -12.48
CA PRO A 95 -4.05 5.34 -11.55
C PRO A 95 -4.08 3.98 -12.26
N LYS A 96 -3.26 3.04 -11.77
CA LYS A 96 -3.17 1.68 -12.29
C LYS A 96 -3.70 0.68 -11.28
N GLY A 97 -4.64 -0.17 -11.69
CA GLY A 97 -5.24 -1.21 -10.84
C GLY A 97 -4.43 -2.49 -10.89
N THR A 98 -3.70 -2.80 -9.84
CA THR A 98 -2.91 -4.03 -9.73
C THR A 98 -3.82 -5.22 -9.42
N VAL A 99 -3.82 -6.23 -10.29
CA VAL A 99 -4.67 -7.42 -10.17
C VAL A 99 -3.93 -8.50 -9.40
N ILE A 100 -4.45 -8.87 -8.24
CA ILE A 100 -3.89 -9.93 -7.41
C ILE A 100 -4.82 -11.14 -7.44
N SER A 101 -4.27 -12.31 -7.84
CA SER A 101 -5.00 -13.56 -7.86
C SER A 101 -5.08 -14.22 -6.48
N HIS A 102 -6.05 -15.14 -6.30
CA HIS A 102 -6.11 -15.96 -5.09
C HIS A 102 -4.82 -16.73 -4.84
N ARG A 103 -4.17 -17.23 -5.91
CA ARG A 103 -2.88 -17.90 -5.82
C ARG A 103 -1.79 -17.04 -5.20
N ALA A 104 -1.65 -15.80 -5.71
CA ALA A 104 -0.64 -14.86 -5.21
C ALA A 104 -0.90 -14.51 -3.74
N LEU A 105 -2.15 -14.23 -3.40
CA LEU A 105 -2.58 -13.93 -2.04
C LEU A 105 -2.32 -15.08 -1.07
N ILE A 106 -2.64 -16.32 -1.45
CA ILE A 106 -2.43 -17.52 -0.63
C ILE A 106 -0.93 -17.73 -0.39
N ALA A 107 -0.13 -17.71 -1.47
CA ALA A 107 1.32 -17.91 -1.38
C ALA A 107 2.00 -16.85 -0.50
N TYR A 108 1.59 -15.59 -0.65
CA TYR A 108 2.06 -14.48 0.18
C TYR A 108 1.68 -14.65 1.66
N SER A 109 0.40 -14.95 1.92
CA SER A 109 -0.09 -15.13 3.29
C SER A 109 0.57 -16.30 4.00
N ASP A 110 0.86 -17.40 3.28
CA ASP A 110 1.61 -18.54 3.81
C ASP A 110 2.99 -18.12 4.28
N TRP A 111 3.71 -17.39 3.45
CA TRP A 111 5.02 -16.86 3.83
C TRP A 111 4.92 -15.95 5.07
N PHE A 112 4.01 -14.96 5.07
CA PHE A 112 3.88 -13.98 6.14
C PHE A 112 3.56 -14.63 7.49
N ILE A 113 2.63 -15.58 7.50
CA ILE A 113 2.24 -16.35 8.69
C ILE A 113 3.43 -17.11 9.27
N HIS A 114 4.18 -17.81 8.42
CA HIS A 114 5.33 -18.61 8.88
C HIS A 114 6.54 -17.76 9.28
N ALA A 115 6.85 -16.72 8.50
CA ALA A 115 8.01 -15.85 8.76
C ALA A 115 7.90 -15.10 10.09
N PHE A 116 6.67 -14.76 10.50
CA PHE A 116 6.42 -13.96 11.70
C PHE A 116 5.66 -14.72 12.79
N ASP A 117 5.54 -16.05 12.70
CA ASP A 117 4.82 -16.88 13.67
C ASP A 117 3.46 -16.29 14.05
N ILE A 118 2.60 -16.07 13.04
CA ILE A 118 1.25 -15.57 13.24
C ILE A 118 0.32 -16.76 13.52
N ASN A 119 -0.44 -16.66 14.61
CA ASN A 119 -1.31 -17.74 15.06
C ASN A 119 -2.55 -17.15 15.78
N GLU A 120 -3.43 -18.00 16.30
CA GLU A 120 -4.69 -17.61 16.94
C GLU A 120 -4.52 -16.70 18.19
N ARG A 121 -3.30 -16.61 18.76
CA ARG A 121 -2.98 -15.73 19.88
C ARG A 121 -2.47 -14.37 19.44
N THR A 122 -2.27 -14.17 18.15
CA THR A 122 -1.87 -12.88 17.60
C THR A 122 -3.05 -11.90 17.67
N VAL A 123 -2.77 -10.70 18.17
CA VAL A 123 -3.71 -9.57 18.16
C VAL A 123 -3.05 -8.45 17.37
N PHE A 124 -3.48 -8.29 16.12
CA PHE A 124 -2.99 -7.21 15.27
C PHE A 124 -3.60 -5.87 15.66
N GLY A 125 -2.77 -4.82 15.71
CA GLY A 125 -3.21 -3.43 15.73
C GLY A 125 -3.03 -2.82 14.34
N SER A 126 -4.05 -2.92 13.49
CA SER A 126 -4.00 -2.44 12.12
C SER A 126 -4.31 -0.95 12.03
N GLN A 127 -3.44 -0.20 11.35
CA GLN A 127 -3.64 1.22 11.03
C GLN A 127 -3.90 1.45 9.55
N THR A 128 -3.60 0.45 8.72
CA THR A 128 -3.56 0.59 7.27
C THR A 128 -4.96 0.53 6.69
N PRO A 129 -5.38 1.54 5.90
CA PRO A 129 -6.65 1.47 5.17
C PRO A 129 -6.70 0.28 4.22
N LEU A 130 -7.88 -0.30 4.01
CA LEU A 130 -8.08 -1.50 3.20
C LEU A 130 -7.73 -1.32 1.70
N TYR A 131 -7.56 -0.09 1.25
CA TYR A 131 -7.14 0.22 -0.12
C TYR A 131 -5.61 0.27 -0.31
N PHE A 132 -4.82 -0.01 0.74
CA PHE A 132 -3.37 -0.20 0.66
C PHE A 132 -3.01 -1.68 0.78
N SER A 133 -1.97 -2.12 0.04
CA SER A 133 -1.50 -3.51 0.05
C SER A 133 -1.07 -4.01 1.43
N MET A 134 -0.52 -3.16 2.27
CA MET A 134 -0.14 -3.54 3.64
C MET A 134 -1.29 -4.12 4.47
N SER A 135 -2.54 -3.69 4.21
CA SER A 135 -3.72 -4.24 4.91
C SER A 135 -3.97 -5.72 4.61
N VAL A 136 -3.45 -6.21 3.49
CA VAL A 136 -3.57 -7.61 3.07
C VAL A 136 -2.90 -8.55 4.06
N SER A 137 -1.74 -8.16 4.60
CA SER A 137 -0.97 -8.96 5.56
C SER A 137 -1.76 -9.24 6.83
N ASP A 138 -2.21 -8.20 7.51
CA ASP A 138 -2.94 -8.32 8.78
C ASP A 138 -4.29 -9.02 8.60
N LEU A 139 -5.04 -8.59 7.58
CA LEU A 139 -6.40 -9.09 7.32
C LEU A 139 -6.41 -10.57 6.97
N TYR A 140 -5.62 -10.97 5.96
CA TYR A 140 -5.66 -12.36 5.48
C TYR A 140 -4.91 -13.31 6.39
N ALA A 141 -3.86 -12.86 7.09
CA ALA A 141 -3.25 -13.66 8.15
C ALA A 141 -4.24 -13.91 9.29
N SER A 142 -5.03 -12.91 9.69
CA SER A 142 -6.07 -13.08 10.72
C SER A 142 -7.16 -14.06 10.28
N LEU A 143 -7.66 -13.94 9.04
CA LEU A 143 -8.67 -14.85 8.49
C LEU A 143 -8.19 -16.31 8.43
N ARG A 144 -6.90 -16.54 8.14
CA ARG A 144 -6.33 -17.88 8.01
C ARG A 144 -5.98 -18.54 9.34
N THR A 145 -5.58 -17.77 10.34
CA THR A 145 -5.05 -18.31 11.60
C THR A 145 -6.02 -18.20 12.77
N GLY A 146 -7.13 -17.45 12.61
CA GLY A 146 -8.01 -17.12 13.71
C GLY A 146 -7.44 -16.03 14.63
N ALA A 147 -6.40 -15.31 14.21
CA ALA A 147 -5.88 -14.14 14.92
C ALA A 147 -6.91 -13.03 15.01
N THR A 148 -6.75 -12.15 15.99
CA THR A 148 -7.61 -10.97 16.13
C THR A 148 -7.11 -9.84 15.23
N TYR A 149 -8.02 -9.25 14.45
CA TYR A 149 -7.78 -8.07 13.63
C TYR A 149 -8.42 -6.85 14.27
N GLN A 150 -7.64 -6.05 15.00
CA GLN A 150 -8.11 -4.85 15.69
C GLN A 150 -7.78 -3.61 14.86
N ILE A 151 -8.81 -2.95 14.33
CA ILE A 151 -8.67 -1.69 13.58
C ILE A 151 -8.46 -0.54 14.57
N ILE A 152 -7.34 0.19 14.44
CA ILE A 152 -7.07 1.36 15.26
C ILE A 152 -7.66 2.59 14.58
N PRO A 153 -8.60 3.30 15.21
CA PRO A 153 -9.16 4.52 14.64
C PRO A 153 -8.08 5.59 14.37
N LYS A 154 -8.10 6.17 13.17
CA LYS A 154 -7.10 7.16 12.68
C LYS A 154 -6.82 8.28 13.68
N LYS A 155 -7.82 8.74 14.43
CA LYS A 155 -7.69 9.82 15.43
C LYS A 155 -6.60 9.56 16.50
N TYR A 156 -6.33 8.30 16.85
CA TYR A 156 -5.34 7.96 17.87
C TYR A 156 -3.90 8.28 17.44
N PHE A 157 -3.62 8.27 16.14
CA PHE A 157 -2.29 8.63 15.62
C PHE A 157 -1.95 10.12 15.80
N SER A 158 -2.93 10.98 16.07
CA SER A 158 -2.69 12.37 16.48
C SER A 158 -2.41 12.52 17.98
N PHE A 159 -2.60 11.47 18.78
CA PHE A 159 -2.46 11.48 20.25
C PHE A 159 -1.66 10.25 20.71
N PRO A 160 -0.31 10.28 20.65
CA PRO A 160 0.53 9.08 20.84
C PRO A 160 0.33 8.37 22.19
N MET A 161 0.07 9.11 23.27
CA MET A 161 -0.22 8.49 24.58
C MET A 161 -1.51 7.67 24.55
N GLN A 162 -2.57 8.23 23.98
CA GLN A 162 -3.85 7.52 23.82
C GLN A 162 -3.73 6.33 22.85
N LEU A 163 -2.84 6.43 21.86
CA LEU A 163 -2.52 5.31 20.97
C LEU A 163 -1.93 4.14 21.77
N ILE A 164 -0.98 4.39 22.67
CA ILE A 164 -0.39 3.33 23.50
C ILE A 164 -1.41 2.79 24.52
N GLU A 165 -2.25 3.65 25.11
CA GLU A 165 -3.37 3.20 25.97
C GLU A 165 -4.32 2.28 25.19
N TYR A 166 -4.60 2.61 23.93
CA TYR A 166 -5.41 1.77 23.04
C TYR A 166 -4.75 0.41 22.80
N LEU A 167 -3.44 0.38 22.51
CA LEU A 167 -2.69 -0.88 22.35
C LEU A 167 -2.80 -1.75 23.61
N ASN A 168 -2.68 -1.15 24.81
CA ASN A 168 -2.78 -1.86 26.08
C ASN A 168 -4.20 -2.36 26.36
N THR A 169 -5.21 -1.51 26.12
CA THR A 169 -6.64 -1.85 26.34
C THR A 169 -7.05 -3.09 25.54
N TYR A 170 -6.65 -3.15 24.28
CA TYR A 170 -6.97 -4.26 23.37
C TYR A 170 -5.92 -5.37 23.35
N LYS A 171 -4.90 -5.29 24.23
CA LYS A 171 -3.81 -6.27 24.35
C LYS A 171 -3.13 -6.58 23.03
N ILE A 172 -2.93 -5.53 22.21
CA ILE A 172 -2.31 -5.65 20.90
C ILE A 172 -0.87 -6.10 21.08
N ASN A 173 -0.52 -7.21 20.42
CA ASN A 173 0.82 -7.80 20.54
C ASN A 173 1.63 -7.75 19.23
N THR A 174 1.00 -7.38 18.13
CA THR A 174 1.65 -7.30 16.82
C THR A 174 1.15 -6.06 16.08
N ILE A 175 2.07 -5.26 15.59
CA ILE A 175 1.77 -4.13 14.72
C ILE A 175 2.55 -4.25 13.41
N TYR A 176 1.91 -3.87 12.31
CA TYR A 176 2.51 -3.74 11.00
C TYR A 176 2.15 -2.36 10.45
N TRP A 177 3.06 -1.41 10.61
CA TRP A 177 2.81 0.00 10.36
C TRP A 177 3.83 0.61 9.41
N VAL A 178 3.48 1.75 8.83
CA VAL A 178 4.46 2.57 8.12
C VAL A 178 5.42 3.24 9.10
N PRO A 179 6.69 3.48 8.74
CA PRO A 179 7.66 4.19 9.57
C PRO A 179 7.17 5.51 10.14
N SER A 180 6.44 6.33 9.34
CA SER A 180 5.86 7.59 9.81
C SER A 180 4.94 7.42 11.03
N ALA A 181 4.16 6.34 11.11
CA ALA A 181 3.34 6.05 12.28
C ALA A 181 4.16 5.70 13.53
N LEU A 182 5.27 4.96 13.36
CA LEU A 182 6.22 4.68 14.45
C LEU A 182 6.96 5.95 14.91
N ASN A 183 7.30 6.83 13.97
CA ASN A 183 8.00 8.07 14.24
C ASN A 183 7.18 9.03 15.11
N ILE A 184 5.85 9.05 14.98
CA ILE A 184 4.96 9.84 15.85
C ILE A 184 5.22 9.50 17.32
N VAL A 185 5.25 8.21 17.67
CA VAL A 185 5.49 7.75 19.05
C VAL A 185 6.89 8.13 19.54
N ALA A 186 7.90 7.98 18.69
CA ALA A 186 9.28 8.29 19.04
C ALA A 186 9.53 9.79 19.17
N ASN A 187 9.01 10.61 18.26
CA ASN A 187 9.23 12.06 18.25
C ASN A 187 8.57 12.78 19.43
N TRP A 188 7.50 12.19 20.00
CA TRP A 188 6.82 12.73 21.19
C TRP A 188 7.37 12.16 22.51
N ASP A 189 8.46 11.36 22.46
CA ASP A 189 9.04 10.68 23.63
C ASP A 189 7.98 9.94 24.49
N THR A 190 7.03 9.31 23.81
CA THR A 190 5.83 8.73 24.42
C THR A 190 6.16 7.68 25.48
N PHE A 191 7.24 6.91 25.27
CA PHE A 191 7.64 5.84 26.20
C PHE A 191 8.26 6.33 27.51
N ALA A 192 8.54 7.62 27.64
CA ALA A 192 8.85 8.23 28.93
C ALA A 192 7.65 8.25 29.88
N TYR A 193 6.43 8.18 29.34
CA TYR A 193 5.17 8.28 30.11
C TYR A 193 4.40 6.97 30.13
N ILE A 194 4.28 6.28 28.99
CA ILE A 194 3.52 5.04 28.86
C ILE A 194 4.17 4.11 27.84
N LYS A 195 4.19 2.81 28.11
CA LYS A 195 4.71 1.77 27.20
C LYS A 195 3.64 0.76 26.83
N PRO A 196 3.72 0.13 25.64
CA PRO A 196 2.85 -0.98 25.30
C PRO A 196 3.28 -2.24 26.09
N GLU A 197 2.36 -2.77 26.88
CA GLU A 197 2.64 -3.90 27.81
C GLU A 197 2.63 -5.26 27.09
N TYR A 198 1.85 -5.38 26.04
CA TYR A 198 1.62 -6.66 25.35
C TYR A 198 2.36 -6.80 24.04
N LEU A 199 3.00 -5.73 23.54
CA LEU A 199 3.63 -5.71 22.23
C LEU A 199 4.81 -6.68 22.16
N LYS A 200 4.81 -7.54 21.16
CA LYS A 200 5.85 -8.55 20.91
C LYS A 200 6.50 -8.42 19.55
N LYS A 201 5.78 -7.86 18.56
CA LYS A 201 6.27 -7.74 17.19
C LYS A 201 5.95 -6.35 16.63
N VAL A 202 6.96 -5.73 16.06
CA VAL A 202 6.88 -4.46 15.32
C VAL A 202 7.43 -4.71 13.92
N LEU A 203 6.53 -4.81 12.96
CA LEU A 203 6.82 -4.93 11.54
C LEU A 203 6.59 -3.57 10.90
N PHE A 204 7.42 -3.16 9.95
CA PHE A 204 7.24 -1.89 9.27
C PHE A 204 7.69 -1.95 7.81
N ALA A 205 6.99 -1.23 6.95
CA ALA A 205 7.24 -1.17 5.51
C ALA A 205 6.70 0.13 4.88
N GLY A 206 6.96 0.29 3.59
CA GLY A 206 6.39 1.35 2.76
C GLY A 206 7.23 2.61 2.68
N GLU A 207 8.11 2.85 3.64
CA GLU A 207 9.02 4.01 3.70
C GLU A 207 10.39 3.58 4.22
N VAL A 208 11.38 4.47 4.09
CA VAL A 208 12.68 4.29 4.74
C VAL A 208 12.51 4.57 6.24
N MET A 209 12.82 3.59 7.08
CA MET A 209 12.77 3.75 8.54
C MET A 209 13.99 4.51 9.04
N PRO A 210 13.83 5.71 9.65
CA PRO A 210 14.94 6.40 10.27
C PRO A 210 15.46 5.60 11.49
N VAL A 211 16.73 5.27 11.47
CA VAL A 211 17.34 4.41 12.51
C VAL A 211 17.28 5.04 13.91
N LYS A 212 17.39 6.34 14.02
CA LYS A 212 17.25 7.06 15.29
C LYS A 212 15.92 6.75 15.97
N GLN A 213 14.79 6.79 15.23
CA GLN A 213 13.47 6.49 15.76
C GLN A 213 13.31 4.99 16.06
N LEU A 214 13.88 4.13 15.23
CA LEU A 214 13.92 2.69 15.52
C LEU A 214 14.71 2.39 16.79
N ASN A 215 15.85 3.04 17.00
CA ASN A 215 16.67 2.89 18.20
C ASN A 215 15.92 3.35 19.47
N TYR A 216 15.08 4.39 19.36
CA TYR A 216 14.18 4.79 20.43
C TYR A 216 13.23 3.65 20.85
N TRP A 217 12.56 3.02 19.88
CA TRP A 217 11.67 1.88 20.12
C TRP A 217 12.42 0.71 20.73
N ARG A 218 13.56 0.33 20.15
CA ARG A 218 14.35 -0.82 20.58
C ARG A 218 14.96 -0.63 21.98
N LYS A 219 15.36 0.59 22.32
CA LYS A 219 15.86 0.92 23.67
C LYS A 219 14.76 0.81 24.71
N ALA A 220 13.55 1.25 24.38
CA ALA A 220 12.41 1.21 25.31
C ALA A 220 11.80 -0.19 25.43
N LEU A 221 11.85 -1.00 24.37
CA LEU A 221 11.23 -2.32 24.24
C LEU A 221 12.24 -3.33 23.65
N PRO A 222 13.29 -3.72 24.42
CA PRO A 222 14.40 -4.53 23.90
C PRO A 222 14.02 -5.98 23.57
N ASP A 223 12.95 -6.51 24.19
CA ASP A 223 12.49 -7.89 23.99
C ASP A 223 11.48 -8.03 22.84
N VAL A 224 11.13 -6.93 22.16
CA VAL A 224 10.23 -6.93 21.04
C VAL A 224 10.99 -7.31 19.75
N PHE A 225 10.37 -8.13 18.94
CA PHE A 225 10.86 -8.48 17.60
C PHE A 225 10.62 -7.34 16.62
N TYR A 226 11.65 -6.96 15.87
CA TYR A 226 11.56 -5.90 14.87
C TYR A 226 11.96 -6.43 13.49
N ALA A 227 11.18 -6.07 12.44
CA ALA A 227 11.55 -6.38 11.08
C ALA A 227 11.19 -5.25 10.11
N ASN A 228 12.14 -4.92 9.22
CA ASN A 228 11.97 -4.04 8.09
C ASN A 228 11.52 -4.87 6.88
N LEU A 229 10.38 -4.55 6.29
CA LEU A 229 9.78 -5.25 5.17
C LEU A 229 9.78 -4.33 3.95
N PHE A 230 9.98 -4.91 2.77
CA PHE A 230 10.05 -4.14 1.53
C PHE A 230 9.34 -4.88 0.39
N GLY A 231 8.52 -4.16 -0.36
CA GLY A 231 7.86 -4.65 -1.57
C GLY A 231 6.87 -3.65 -2.13
N PRO A 232 6.57 -3.74 -3.42
CA PRO A 232 5.51 -2.99 -4.08
C PRO A 232 4.20 -3.78 -4.10
N THR A 233 3.08 -3.11 -4.35
CA THR A 233 1.75 -3.71 -4.50
C THR A 233 1.71 -4.81 -5.58
N GLU A 234 2.55 -4.69 -6.60
CA GLU A 234 2.68 -5.66 -7.71
C GLU A 234 3.30 -7.00 -7.28
N THR A 235 3.84 -7.08 -6.07
CA THR A 235 4.29 -8.34 -5.43
C THR A 235 3.37 -8.76 -4.28
N THR A 236 2.08 -8.47 -4.40
CA THR A 236 1.04 -8.60 -3.39
C THR A 236 1.20 -7.56 -2.26
N ASP A 237 2.36 -7.54 -1.58
CA ASP A 237 2.73 -6.52 -0.59
C ASP A 237 4.26 -6.48 -0.40
N ILE A 238 4.89 -7.58 0.04
CA ILE A 238 6.30 -7.65 0.39
C ILE A 238 7.03 -8.72 -0.43
N CYS A 239 8.25 -8.41 -0.86
CA CYS A 239 9.13 -9.37 -1.56
C CYS A 239 10.46 -9.60 -0.83
N SER A 240 10.86 -8.71 0.10
CA SER A 240 12.05 -8.90 0.93
C SER A 240 11.83 -8.41 2.36
N TYR A 241 12.64 -8.90 3.29
CA TYR A 241 12.57 -8.49 4.68
C TYR A 241 13.93 -8.60 5.38
N TYR A 242 14.11 -7.79 6.41
CA TYR A 242 15.26 -7.81 7.29
C TYR A 242 14.83 -7.87 8.76
N VAL A 243 15.24 -8.91 9.48
CA VAL A 243 15.07 -8.97 10.93
C VAL A 243 16.15 -8.12 11.59
N VAL A 244 15.74 -7.14 12.41
CA VAL A 244 16.65 -6.20 13.04
C VAL A 244 17.33 -6.87 14.25
N ASN A 245 18.39 -7.59 13.98
CA ASN A 245 19.09 -8.46 14.95
C ASN A 245 20.44 -7.91 15.46
N ARG A 246 20.84 -6.69 15.02
CA ARG A 246 22.04 -5.99 15.51
C ARG A 246 21.72 -4.55 15.90
N THR A 247 22.65 -3.89 16.54
CA THR A 247 22.60 -2.45 16.79
C THR A 247 23.04 -1.69 15.55
N PHE A 248 22.40 -0.56 15.29
CA PHE A 248 22.72 0.39 14.22
C PHE A 248 23.03 1.76 14.84
N SER A 249 23.98 2.49 14.28
CA SER A 249 24.15 3.91 14.60
C SER A 249 23.02 4.73 13.95
N ASP A 250 22.70 5.89 14.52
CA ASP A 250 21.55 6.68 14.13
C ASP A 250 21.61 7.19 12.67
N ASP A 251 22.79 7.22 12.08
CA ASP A 251 23.07 7.65 10.70
C ASP A 251 23.18 6.49 9.70
N GLU A 252 23.07 5.24 10.17
CA GLU A 252 23.04 4.08 9.27
C GLU A 252 21.66 3.95 8.58
N THR A 253 21.66 3.21 7.47
CA THR A 253 20.42 2.78 6.80
C THR A 253 20.18 1.30 7.00
N LEU A 254 18.90 0.92 7.18
CA LEU A 254 18.54 -0.48 7.31
C LEU A 254 18.62 -1.20 5.97
N PRO A 255 19.11 -2.46 5.96
CA PRO A 255 18.92 -3.32 4.80
C PRO A 255 17.43 -3.55 4.51
N ILE A 256 17.10 -3.77 3.24
CA ILE A 256 15.81 -4.39 2.86
C ILE A 256 15.91 -5.93 2.93
N GLY A 257 17.10 -6.46 3.16
CA GLY A 257 17.38 -7.80 3.65
C GLY A 257 17.45 -8.89 2.59
N VAL A 258 16.66 -9.94 2.76
CA VAL A 258 16.66 -11.14 1.93
C VAL A 258 15.29 -11.38 1.31
N ALA A 259 15.23 -12.19 0.26
CA ALA A 259 13.98 -12.59 -0.37
C ALA A 259 13.03 -13.30 0.62
N CYS A 260 11.74 -13.06 0.48
CA CYS A 260 10.71 -13.87 1.09
C CYS A 260 10.82 -15.32 0.60
N SER A 261 10.49 -16.31 1.45
CA SER A 261 10.44 -17.70 0.98
C SER A 261 9.47 -17.82 -0.19
N ASN A 262 9.82 -18.65 -1.17
CA ASN A 262 9.07 -18.82 -2.42
C ASN A 262 9.06 -17.58 -3.34
N CYS A 263 9.95 -16.63 -3.09
CA CYS A 263 10.19 -15.44 -3.91
C CYS A 263 11.68 -15.38 -4.22
N ASP A 264 12.05 -14.83 -5.36
CA ASP A 264 13.44 -14.62 -5.72
C ASP A 264 13.68 -13.19 -6.21
N LEU A 265 14.84 -12.65 -5.88
CA LEU A 265 15.24 -11.27 -6.10
C LEU A 265 16.49 -11.23 -6.97
N ILE A 266 16.34 -10.69 -8.15
CA ILE A 266 17.40 -10.54 -9.13
C ILE A 266 17.79 -9.07 -9.20
N ILE A 267 19.09 -8.77 -9.15
CA ILE A 267 19.60 -7.43 -9.44
C ILE A 267 20.07 -7.44 -10.89
N ALA A 268 19.50 -6.59 -11.74
CA ALA A 268 19.86 -6.50 -13.14
C ALA A 268 20.48 -5.14 -13.48
N ASP A 269 21.56 -5.15 -14.25
CA ASP A 269 22.15 -3.95 -14.86
C ASP A 269 21.27 -3.39 -16.00
N GLU A 270 21.71 -2.32 -16.63
CA GLU A 270 21.01 -1.69 -17.76
C GLU A 270 20.89 -2.61 -18.99
N ASN A 271 21.76 -3.61 -19.10
CA ASN A 271 21.76 -4.60 -20.19
C ASN A 271 20.95 -5.87 -19.82
N GLY A 272 20.31 -5.89 -18.65
CA GLY A 272 19.55 -7.05 -18.16
C GLY A 272 20.42 -8.21 -17.65
N LYS A 273 21.69 -7.97 -17.37
CA LYS A 273 22.58 -8.99 -16.78
C LYS A 273 22.57 -8.90 -15.27
N GLU A 274 22.78 -10.03 -14.61
CA GLU A 274 22.92 -10.09 -13.16
C GLU A 274 24.13 -9.24 -12.70
N ALA A 275 23.93 -8.44 -11.66
CA ALA A 275 24.92 -7.49 -11.15
C ALA A 275 24.86 -7.39 -9.62
N GLY A 276 25.89 -6.76 -9.03
CA GLY A 276 25.90 -6.45 -7.59
C GLY A 276 25.08 -5.21 -7.22
N SER A 277 24.78 -4.34 -8.21
CA SER A 277 23.95 -3.14 -8.06
C SER A 277 23.18 -2.91 -9.36
N GLY A 278 21.93 -2.48 -9.26
CA GLY A 278 21.04 -2.24 -10.39
C GLY A 278 19.57 -2.25 -10.03
N GLU A 279 18.73 -2.46 -11.04
CA GLU A 279 17.26 -2.55 -10.85
C GLU A 279 16.88 -3.89 -10.21
N LEU A 280 16.03 -3.82 -9.20
CA LEU A 280 15.46 -5.01 -8.58
C LEU A 280 14.35 -5.62 -9.44
N LEU A 281 14.54 -6.88 -9.83
CA LEU A 281 13.52 -7.71 -10.46
C LEU A 281 13.03 -8.77 -9.47
N VAL A 282 11.74 -9.03 -9.49
CA VAL A 282 11.11 -9.99 -8.57
C VAL A 282 10.46 -11.11 -9.38
N ARG A 283 10.67 -12.37 -8.98
CA ARG A 283 9.94 -13.53 -9.48
C ARG A 283 9.37 -14.36 -8.34
N GLY A 284 8.27 -15.02 -8.62
CA GLY A 284 7.62 -15.91 -7.65
C GLY A 284 6.11 -15.86 -7.75
N PRO A 285 5.41 -16.68 -6.95
CA PRO A 285 3.96 -16.77 -6.97
C PRO A 285 3.25 -15.53 -6.41
N PHE A 286 3.97 -14.61 -5.77
CA PHE A 286 3.42 -13.36 -5.21
C PHE A 286 3.11 -12.29 -6.25
N LEU A 287 3.58 -12.48 -7.49
CA LEU A 287 3.41 -11.49 -8.55
C LEU A 287 1.93 -11.29 -8.89
N ALA A 288 1.58 -10.04 -9.14
CA ALA A 288 0.31 -9.67 -9.74
C ALA A 288 0.19 -10.27 -11.16
N ASP A 289 -1.04 -10.47 -11.62
CA ASP A 289 -1.31 -10.90 -13.01
C ASP A 289 -1.20 -9.72 -14.01
N GLY A 290 -0.88 -8.52 -13.53
CA GLY A 290 -0.72 -7.30 -14.31
C GLY A 290 -1.63 -6.17 -13.87
N TYR A 291 -1.84 -5.20 -14.76
CA TYR A 291 -2.70 -4.05 -14.51
C TYR A 291 -4.04 -4.17 -15.23
N TYR A 292 -5.11 -3.98 -14.48
CA TYR A 292 -6.48 -4.07 -14.95
C TYR A 292 -6.75 -3.14 -16.13
N HIS A 293 -7.25 -3.70 -17.24
CA HIS A 293 -7.47 -3.00 -18.50
C HIS A 293 -6.27 -2.19 -19.04
N ASN A 294 -5.05 -2.55 -18.66
CA ASN A 294 -3.84 -1.87 -19.14
C ASN A 294 -2.75 -2.86 -19.59
N PRO A 295 -2.98 -3.61 -20.70
CA PRO A 295 -2.04 -4.61 -21.20
C PRO A 295 -0.71 -3.99 -21.65
N LYS A 296 -0.72 -2.74 -22.14
CA LYS A 296 0.50 -2.03 -22.53
C LYS A 296 1.42 -1.82 -21.35
N LYS A 297 0.89 -1.22 -20.26
CA LYS A 297 1.69 -0.99 -19.04
C LYS A 297 2.08 -2.31 -18.37
N THR A 298 1.24 -3.32 -18.43
CA THR A 298 1.56 -4.66 -17.95
C THR A 298 2.80 -5.20 -18.65
N ALA A 299 2.84 -5.17 -20.00
CA ALA A 299 3.96 -5.66 -20.78
C ALA A 299 5.27 -4.87 -20.59
N GLU A 300 5.21 -3.62 -20.13
CA GLU A 300 6.39 -2.81 -19.84
C GLU A 300 7.15 -3.26 -18.58
N VAL A 301 6.43 -3.82 -17.59
CA VAL A 301 7.02 -4.12 -16.27
C VAL A 301 6.95 -5.60 -15.88
N PHE A 302 5.98 -6.36 -16.40
CA PHE A 302 5.92 -7.82 -16.27
C PHE A 302 6.53 -8.43 -17.53
N VAL A 303 7.82 -8.70 -17.46
CA VAL A 303 8.63 -9.06 -18.64
C VAL A 303 9.20 -10.47 -18.52
N GLN A 304 9.66 -11.02 -19.64
CA GLN A 304 10.45 -12.24 -19.62
C GLN A 304 11.71 -12.01 -18.76
N ASN A 305 12.02 -12.99 -17.90
CA ASN A 305 13.26 -12.96 -17.11
C ASN A 305 14.47 -12.85 -18.05
N PRO A 306 15.26 -11.78 -17.97
CA PRO A 306 16.40 -11.56 -18.87
C PRO A 306 17.54 -12.58 -18.66
N LEU A 307 17.52 -13.31 -17.54
CA LEU A 307 18.52 -14.36 -17.24
C LEU A 307 18.05 -15.76 -17.64
N ASN A 308 16.85 -15.90 -18.18
CA ASN A 308 16.27 -17.19 -18.57
C ASN A 308 15.69 -17.12 -19.98
N ASP A 309 16.35 -17.78 -20.92
CA ASP A 309 15.91 -17.92 -22.32
C ASP A 309 15.37 -19.33 -22.65
N ALA A 310 15.39 -20.25 -21.68
CA ALA A 310 15.03 -21.65 -21.91
C ALA A 310 13.50 -21.90 -21.93
N TYR A 311 12.74 -21.10 -21.16
CA TYR A 311 11.28 -21.17 -21.07
C TYR A 311 10.67 -19.84 -20.65
N PRO A 312 9.36 -19.63 -20.88
CA PRO A 312 8.67 -18.41 -20.43
C PRO A 312 8.67 -18.31 -18.90
N GLU A 313 9.31 -17.27 -18.38
CA GLU A 313 9.35 -16.95 -16.96
C GLU A 313 9.18 -15.46 -16.77
N ILE A 314 8.11 -15.06 -16.10
CA ILE A 314 7.80 -13.65 -15.88
C ILE A 314 8.48 -13.15 -14.62
N VAL A 315 9.11 -11.98 -14.73
CA VAL A 315 9.59 -11.18 -13.61
C VAL A 315 8.91 -9.82 -13.61
N TYR A 316 8.75 -9.26 -12.42
CA TYR A 316 8.29 -7.88 -12.27
C TYR A 316 9.49 -6.95 -12.10
N ARG A 317 9.55 -5.90 -12.92
CA ARG A 317 10.53 -4.81 -12.83
C ARG A 317 10.03 -3.77 -11.84
N THR A 318 10.67 -3.66 -10.69
CA THR A 318 10.19 -2.78 -9.61
C THR A 318 10.42 -1.29 -9.89
N GLY A 319 11.45 -0.97 -10.68
CA GLY A 319 11.98 0.38 -10.83
C GLY A 319 12.79 0.84 -9.61
N ASP A 320 12.91 0.03 -8.57
CA ASP A 320 13.76 0.30 -7.41
C ASP A 320 15.21 -0.08 -7.71
N LEU A 321 16.15 0.80 -7.38
CA LEU A 321 17.59 0.55 -7.46
C LEU A 321 18.07 0.01 -6.12
N VAL A 322 18.82 -1.08 -6.19
CA VAL A 322 19.35 -1.77 -5.01
C VAL A 322 20.81 -2.19 -5.22
N TYR A 323 21.48 -2.48 -4.13
CA TYR A 323 22.80 -3.13 -4.17
C TYR A 323 22.89 -4.21 -3.10
N ARG A 324 23.77 -5.18 -3.34
CA ARG A 324 24.10 -6.24 -2.39
C ARG A 324 25.32 -5.81 -1.57
N GLY A 325 25.14 -5.68 -0.25
CA GLY A 325 26.24 -5.38 0.65
C GLY A 325 27.21 -6.56 0.82
N GLU A 326 28.36 -6.33 1.46
CA GLU A 326 29.36 -7.36 1.76
C GLU A 326 28.80 -8.48 2.66
N ASP A 327 27.79 -8.17 3.48
CA ASP A 327 27.05 -9.11 4.33
C ASP A 327 26.00 -9.94 3.53
N GLY A 328 25.93 -9.76 2.22
CA GLY A 328 25.00 -10.45 1.32
C GLY A 328 23.57 -9.89 1.36
N LEU A 329 23.27 -8.90 2.21
CA LEU A 329 21.95 -8.30 2.34
C LEU A 329 21.70 -7.25 1.24
N LEU A 330 20.46 -7.18 0.79
CA LEU A 330 20.04 -6.13 -0.13
C LEU A 330 19.83 -4.80 0.59
N ARG A 331 20.25 -3.72 -0.06
CA ARG A 331 20.05 -2.35 0.41
C ARG A 331 19.41 -1.51 -0.69
N TYR A 332 18.46 -0.70 -0.27
CA TYR A 332 17.79 0.25 -1.14
C TYR A 332 18.70 1.43 -1.45
N GLN A 333 18.76 1.84 -2.72
CA GLN A 333 19.59 2.95 -3.18
C GLN A 333 18.76 4.12 -3.71
N GLY A 334 17.52 3.86 -4.13
CA GLY A 334 16.64 4.88 -4.70
C GLY A 334 15.70 4.32 -5.76
N ARG A 335 15.15 5.21 -6.58
CA ARG A 335 14.28 4.87 -7.71
C ARG A 335 14.95 5.23 -9.03
N LYS A 336 14.64 4.43 -10.06
CA LYS A 336 15.00 4.73 -11.45
C LYS A 336 14.12 5.85 -12.04
N ASP A 337 12.93 6.03 -11.48
CA ASP A 337 11.96 7.08 -11.82
C ASP A 337 11.82 8.07 -10.65
N PHE A 338 10.94 9.07 -10.81
CA PHE A 338 10.71 10.11 -9.82
C PHE A 338 9.64 9.76 -8.78
N GLN A 339 9.22 8.51 -8.70
CA GLN A 339 8.19 8.08 -7.77
C GLN A 339 8.63 8.28 -6.31
N ILE A 340 7.73 8.82 -5.49
CA ILE A 340 7.95 9.20 -4.10
C ILE A 340 7.21 8.22 -3.19
N LYS A 341 7.80 7.90 -2.03
CA LYS A 341 7.13 7.22 -0.91
C LYS A 341 7.05 8.22 0.24
N HIS A 342 5.88 8.77 0.50
CA HIS A 342 5.67 9.80 1.52
C HIS A 342 4.44 9.48 2.37
N MET A 343 4.61 9.41 3.69
CA MET A 343 3.57 9.06 4.68
C MET A 343 2.78 7.78 4.32
N GLY A 344 3.47 6.76 3.80
CA GLY A 344 2.88 5.49 3.35
C GLY A 344 2.24 5.55 1.97
N TYR A 345 2.15 6.71 1.36
CA TYR A 345 1.61 6.86 0.01
C TYR A 345 2.68 6.66 -1.04
N ARG A 346 2.31 5.96 -2.12
CA ARG A 346 3.09 5.89 -3.36
C ARG A 346 2.62 7.02 -4.25
N ILE A 347 3.45 8.03 -4.48
CA ILE A 347 3.10 9.26 -5.18
C ILE A 347 3.92 9.36 -6.46
N GLU A 348 3.26 9.58 -7.58
CA GLU A 348 3.90 9.93 -8.84
C GLU A 348 3.81 11.45 -9.03
N PRO A 349 4.93 12.20 -9.03
CA PRO A 349 4.92 13.64 -9.29
C PRO A 349 4.15 14.03 -10.55
N GLY A 350 4.28 13.24 -11.60
CA GLY A 350 3.54 13.44 -12.86
C GLY A 350 2.01 13.35 -12.72
N GLU A 351 1.47 12.66 -11.72
CA GLU A 351 0.04 12.61 -11.44
C GLU A 351 -0.43 13.94 -10.85
N ILE A 352 0.34 14.51 -9.92
CA ILE A 352 0.10 15.85 -9.38
C ILE A 352 0.19 16.89 -10.51
N GLU A 353 1.24 16.81 -11.33
CA GLU A 353 1.45 17.71 -12.46
C GLU A 353 0.30 17.64 -13.48
N ALA A 354 -0.18 16.44 -13.79
CA ALA A 354 -1.30 16.24 -14.71
C ALA A 354 -2.61 16.82 -14.15
N ALA A 355 -2.90 16.60 -12.87
CA ALA A 355 -4.10 17.13 -12.21
C ALA A 355 -4.09 18.66 -12.16
N ILE A 356 -2.97 19.24 -11.77
CA ILE A 356 -2.79 20.69 -11.68
C ILE A 356 -2.74 21.34 -13.06
N GLY A 357 -2.02 20.74 -14.01
CA GLY A 357 -1.92 21.23 -15.40
C GLY A 357 -3.24 21.19 -16.17
N ALA A 358 -4.24 20.41 -15.71
CA ALA A 358 -5.58 20.40 -16.28
C ALA A 358 -6.43 21.62 -15.90
N LEU A 359 -5.99 22.41 -14.90
CA LEU A 359 -6.69 23.63 -14.48
C LEU A 359 -6.51 24.72 -15.54
N PRO A 360 -7.60 25.40 -15.99
CA PRO A 360 -7.53 26.40 -17.05
C PRO A 360 -6.60 27.58 -16.78
N GLU A 361 -6.38 27.91 -15.51
CA GLU A 361 -5.55 29.01 -15.04
C GLU A 361 -4.07 28.67 -14.95
N ILE A 362 -3.70 27.40 -15.13
CA ILE A 362 -2.31 26.90 -15.05
C ILE A 362 -1.75 26.73 -16.46
N HIS A 363 -0.58 27.33 -16.70
CA HIS A 363 0.12 27.22 -17.98
C HIS A 363 1.23 26.16 -17.96
N ALA A 364 1.87 25.97 -16.80
CA ALA A 364 2.89 24.98 -16.57
C ALA A 364 2.98 24.69 -15.06
N CYS A 365 3.33 23.46 -14.71
CA CYS A 365 3.65 23.08 -13.33
C CYS A 365 4.73 22.00 -13.31
N VAL A 366 5.44 21.94 -12.18
CA VAL A 366 6.41 20.87 -11.87
C VAL A 366 6.33 20.55 -10.39
N CYS A 367 6.34 19.27 -10.08
CA CYS A 367 6.31 18.73 -8.73
C CYS A 367 7.70 18.16 -8.38
N ILE A 368 8.27 18.61 -7.27
CA ILE A 368 9.59 18.19 -6.79
C ILE A 368 9.49 17.70 -5.36
N TYR A 369 10.11 16.58 -5.07
CA TYR A 369 10.27 16.09 -3.72
C TYR A 369 11.64 16.45 -3.16
N LEU A 370 11.66 17.05 -1.98
CA LEU A 370 12.87 17.37 -1.25
C LEU A 370 13.10 16.33 -0.16
N GLU A 371 13.97 15.36 -0.41
CA GLU A 371 14.30 14.29 0.54
C GLU A 371 14.83 14.82 1.88
N THR A 372 15.54 15.96 1.87
CA THR A 372 16.15 16.54 3.08
C THR A 372 15.14 17.06 4.09
N THR A 373 13.98 17.55 3.63
CA THR A 373 12.91 18.10 4.47
C THR A 373 11.64 17.27 4.44
N ASP A 374 11.63 16.18 3.65
CA ASP A 374 10.45 15.31 3.44
C ASP A 374 9.23 16.10 2.94
N GLU A 375 9.46 17.06 2.02
CA GLU A 375 8.44 17.96 1.51
C GLU A 375 8.21 17.77 0.01
N ILE A 376 6.94 17.79 -0.40
CA ILE A 376 6.55 17.84 -1.81
C ILE A 376 6.27 19.29 -2.17
N LEU A 377 7.05 19.85 -3.09
CA LEU A 377 6.91 21.23 -3.56
C LEU A 377 6.31 21.25 -4.96
N LEU A 378 5.27 22.05 -5.14
CA LEU A 378 4.66 22.31 -6.42
C LEU A 378 5.02 23.73 -6.90
N PHE A 379 5.73 23.83 -8.01
CA PHE A 379 5.99 25.07 -8.71
C PHE A 379 5.03 25.19 -9.89
N TYR A 380 4.40 26.34 -10.07
CA TYR A 380 3.47 26.54 -11.17
C TYR A 380 3.54 27.95 -11.77
N GLN A 381 3.13 28.05 -13.02
CA GLN A 381 2.94 29.30 -13.73
C GLN A 381 1.44 29.46 -14.05
N GLY A 382 0.81 30.46 -13.51
CA GLY A 382 -0.63 30.69 -13.71
C GLY A 382 -1.20 31.77 -12.80
N LYS A 383 -2.51 32.02 -12.95
CA LYS A 383 -3.26 33.00 -12.14
C LYS A 383 -4.36 32.29 -11.37
N ILE A 384 -3.98 31.45 -10.42
CA ILE A 384 -4.91 30.73 -9.54
C ILE A 384 -4.77 31.20 -8.10
N LYS A 385 -5.88 31.25 -7.36
CA LYS A 385 -5.84 31.50 -5.91
C LYS A 385 -5.38 30.24 -5.19
N GLN A 386 -4.59 30.40 -4.16
CA GLN A 386 -4.03 29.29 -3.37
C GLN A 386 -5.13 28.33 -2.83
N GLU A 387 -6.27 28.90 -2.43
CA GLU A 387 -7.43 28.12 -1.94
C GLU A 387 -7.99 27.16 -3.00
N ALA A 388 -8.08 27.65 -4.26
CA ALA A 388 -8.55 26.80 -5.38
C ALA A 388 -7.51 25.75 -5.77
N LEU A 389 -6.23 26.06 -5.65
CA LEU A 389 -5.15 25.12 -5.87
C LEU A 389 -5.17 24.01 -4.82
N SER A 390 -5.30 24.36 -3.52
CA SER A 390 -5.38 23.39 -2.42
C SER A 390 -6.61 22.47 -2.49
N ALA A 391 -7.66 22.88 -3.17
CA ALA A 391 -8.85 22.05 -3.38
C ALA A 391 -8.73 21.12 -4.60
N ALA A 392 -7.71 21.32 -5.44
CA ALA A 392 -7.47 20.54 -6.65
C ALA A 392 -6.37 19.46 -6.48
N VAL A 393 -5.62 19.55 -5.38
CA VAL A 393 -4.59 18.60 -4.93
C VAL A 393 -5.11 17.78 -3.75
#